data_ae384a53e881774da7b6177eee8cda47
#
_entry.id   ae384a53e881774da7b6177eee8cda47
#
_cell.length_a   1.000
_cell.length_b   1.000
_cell.length_c   1.000
_cell.angle_alpha   90.00
_cell.angle_beta   90.00
_cell.angle_gamma   90.00
#
_symmetry.space_group_name_H-M   'P 1'
#
loop_
_entity.id
_entity.type
_entity.pdbx_description
1 polymer ?
#
loop_
_entity_poly.entity_id
_entity_poly.type
_entity_poly.pdbx_seq_one_letter_code
_entity_poly.pdbx_strand_id
1 'polypeptide(L)'
;MEPTGMAWFTVAVPLSHLGVTVYLVNGRKVHDLRRYYKRHAGSDRISARVLAKLPVVDAESLYPLAIPGAVQLACQRGCKQDDRLQSWITAIHNRLLDIDRFAWPGLEQVLPDAFGPAALLFRQDWYDPTRVVEAGTQRLSMAFAAIASPKDDLEWVKGLVEVAIGVLKLYGLEAIDYDRLQAEVRCEQRLLIQLEREQAQVQEDTVRPSYHQLHPSGHLETLYGVGVKGAPVFASFIGEPDRFADNRHFRGWHGLVPDSRQSGESESKGLHISQAGPDLIKKYGYITADTARRFDPQIAAIYYDQMVNKGKHHTQAVCACATHVLDRIRVVLRDDRPYELRDVDGKAVTPAQARAIIAERYQVPEEVRKRNSKKGRHEQADQQLERRQEQKGSRPRR
;
A
#
# COMPACT_ATOMS: atom_id res chain seq x y z
N MET A 1 25.49 0.58 13.15
CA MET A 1 25.35 -0.77 12.55
C MET A 1 24.35 -0.72 11.41
N GLU A 2 24.41 -1.68 10.50
CA GLU A 2 23.47 -1.82 9.39
C GLU A 2 22.29 -2.71 9.81
N PRO A 3 21.01 -2.37 9.48
CA PRO A 3 19.85 -3.19 9.81
C PRO A 3 19.77 -4.41 8.90
N THR A 4 20.37 -5.52 9.29
CA THR A 4 20.29 -6.79 8.57
C THR A 4 19.25 -7.68 9.24
N GLY A 5 18.02 -7.69 8.73
CA GLY A 5 16.90 -8.39 9.35
C GLY A 5 16.67 -7.94 10.80
N MET A 6 16.63 -8.89 11.74
CA MET A 6 16.55 -8.63 13.19
C MET A 6 17.87 -8.85 13.93
N ALA A 7 18.95 -9.21 13.23
CA ALA A 7 20.26 -9.49 13.86
C ALA A 7 20.82 -8.27 14.60
N TRP A 8 20.51 -7.05 14.16
CA TRP A 8 20.90 -5.82 14.84
C TRP A 8 20.41 -5.76 16.30
N PHE A 9 19.26 -6.33 16.58
CA PHE A 9 18.61 -6.27 17.91
C PHE A 9 19.45 -7.00 18.96
N THR A 10 19.97 -8.18 18.64
CA THR A 10 20.80 -8.99 19.56
C THR A 10 22.12 -8.30 19.96
N VAL A 11 22.57 -7.33 19.18
CA VAL A 11 23.77 -6.54 19.45
C VAL A 11 23.41 -5.19 20.08
N ALA A 12 22.37 -4.53 19.55
CA ALA A 12 21.99 -3.18 19.99
C ALA A 12 21.49 -3.15 21.43
N VAL A 13 20.68 -4.14 21.85
CA VAL A 13 20.12 -4.17 23.20
C VAL A 13 21.20 -4.31 24.29
N PRO A 14 22.11 -5.28 24.24
CA PRO A 14 23.21 -5.37 25.22
C PRO A 14 24.10 -4.13 25.22
N LEU A 15 24.43 -3.57 24.07
CA LEU A 15 25.23 -2.34 23.99
C LEU A 15 24.54 -1.16 24.62
N SER A 16 23.23 -1.00 24.42
CA SER A 16 22.45 0.04 25.03
C SER A 16 22.40 -0.10 26.57
N HIS A 17 22.27 -1.33 27.09
CA HIS A 17 22.34 -1.60 28.54
C HIS A 17 23.71 -1.24 29.14
N LEU A 18 24.77 -1.28 28.34
CA LEU A 18 26.10 -0.83 28.73
C LEU A 18 26.32 0.70 28.55
N GLY A 19 25.27 1.45 28.21
CA GLY A 19 25.34 2.90 27.99
C GLY A 19 25.96 3.29 26.65
N VAL A 20 26.17 2.36 25.72
CA VAL A 20 26.71 2.64 24.38
C VAL A 20 25.62 3.15 23.46
N THR A 21 25.80 4.32 22.87
CA THR A 21 24.90 4.86 21.87
C THR A 21 25.01 4.08 20.57
N VAL A 22 23.91 3.49 20.12
CA VAL A 22 23.82 2.70 18.89
C VAL A 22 23.14 3.51 17.80
N TYR A 23 23.68 3.45 16.58
CA TYR A 23 23.09 4.08 15.40
C TYR A 23 22.77 3.01 14.36
N LEU A 24 21.53 3.00 13.83
CA LEU A 24 21.18 2.22 12.65
C LEU A 24 21.42 3.06 11.40
N VAL A 25 22.26 2.56 10.51
CA VAL A 25 22.62 3.24 9.26
C VAL A 25 21.97 2.52 8.09
N ASN A 26 21.27 3.26 7.24
CA ASN A 26 20.65 2.69 6.04
C ASN A 26 21.71 2.01 5.16
N GLY A 27 21.44 0.79 4.70
CA GLY A 27 22.35 0.00 3.87
C GLY A 27 22.76 0.70 2.58
N ARG A 28 21.90 1.54 2.00
CA ARG A 28 22.24 2.37 0.84
C ARG A 28 23.37 3.36 1.15
N LYS A 29 23.29 4.02 2.31
CA LYS A 29 24.36 4.94 2.76
C LYS A 29 25.69 4.19 2.98
N VAL A 30 25.62 2.99 3.56
CA VAL A 30 26.81 2.12 3.72
C VAL A 30 27.38 1.72 2.36
N HIS A 31 26.53 1.34 1.43
CA HIS A 31 26.93 1.00 0.05
C HIS A 31 27.62 2.17 -0.67
N ASP A 32 27.04 3.37 -0.61
CA ASP A 32 27.57 4.56 -1.29
C ASP A 32 28.93 4.96 -0.69
N LEU A 33 29.06 4.96 0.65
CA LEU A 33 30.32 5.20 1.33
C LEU A 33 31.37 4.13 1.03
N ARG A 34 30.98 2.87 0.95
CA ARG A 34 31.89 1.80 0.53
C ARG A 34 32.41 2.05 -0.87
N ARG A 35 31.57 2.45 -1.82
CA ARG A 35 31.99 2.83 -3.19
C ARG A 35 32.98 4.00 -3.17
N TYR A 36 32.77 4.96 -2.31
CA TYR A 36 33.69 6.09 -2.15
C TYR A 36 35.08 5.66 -1.66
N TYR A 37 35.14 4.83 -0.62
CA TYR A 37 36.42 4.44 -0.03
C TYR A 37 37.09 3.24 -0.71
N LYS A 38 36.34 2.31 -1.31
CA LYS A 38 36.84 1.05 -1.89
C LYS A 38 36.00 0.64 -3.10
N ARG A 39 36.26 1.27 -4.24
CA ARG A 39 35.43 1.19 -5.44
C ARG A 39 35.21 -0.22 -6.00
N HIS A 40 36.13 -1.14 -5.78
CA HIS A 40 36.14 -2.47 -6.41
C HIS A 40 36.14 -3.65 -5.42
N ALA A 41 36.06 -3.40 -4.12
CA ALA A 41 36.07 -4.47 -3.11
C ALA A 41 34.84 -4.39 -2.19
N GLY A 42 34.22 -5.52 -1.96
CA GLY A 42 33.10 -5.67 -1.02
C GLY A 42 33.37 -6.83 -0.06
N SER A 43 33.41 -6.55 1.24
CA SER A 43 33.44 -7.56 2.30
C SER A 43 32.86 -6.95 3.59
N ASP A 44 32.41 -7.80 4.51
CA ASP A 44 31.90 -7.38 5.81
C ASP A 44 32.95 -6.57 6.60
N ARG A 45 34.22 -6.94 6.50
CA ARG A 45 35.33 -6.19 7.11
C ARG A 45 35.45 -4.76 6.58
N ILE A 46 35.20 -4.55 5.27
CA ILE A 46 35.23 -3.22 4.65
C ILE A 46 33.99 -2.43 5.09
N SER A 47 32.83 -3.04 5.09
CA SER A 47 31.58 -2.43 5.55
C SER A 47 31.68 -2.01 7.02
N ALA A 48 32.22 -2.86 7.89
CA ALA A 48 32.43 -2.54 9.30
C ALA A 48 33.39 -1.34 9.49
N ARG A 49 34.49 -1.28 8.72
CA ARG A 49 35.41 -0.14 8.75
C ARG A 49 34.80 1.16 8.26
N VAL A 50 33.95 1.08 7.25
CA VAL A 50 33.19 2.24 6.73
C VAL A 50 32.19 2.73 7.77
N LEU A 51 31.45 1.83 8.39
CA LEU A 51 30.50 2.15 9.47
C LEU A 51 31.21 2.80 10.67
N ALA A 52 32.39 2.31 11.06
CA ALA A 52 33.15 2.89 12.15
C ALA A 52 33.63 4.33 11.88
N LYS A 53 33.80 4.73 10.62
CA LYS A 53 34.18 6.10 10.23
C LYS A 53 33.01 7.09 10.23
N LEU A 54 31.76 6.62 10.10
CA LEU A 54 30.58 7.46 9.96
C LEU A 54 30.40 8.50 11.08
N PRO A 55 30.57 8.17 12.39
CA PRO A 55 30.45 9.14 13.45
C PRO A 55 31.46 10.29 13.37
N VAL A 56 32.57 10.08 12.67
CA VAL A 56 33.61 11.12 12.49
C VAL A 56 33.35 11.96 11.24
N VAL A 57 32.83 11.33 10.17
CA VAL A 57 32.71 11.98 8.85
C VAL A 57 31.35 12.67 8.68
N ASP A 58 30.30 12.15 9.33
CA ASP A 58 28.92 12.60 9.10
C ASP A 58 28.06 12.38 10.37
N ALA A 59 28.54 12.92 11.48
CA ALA A 59 27.86 12.80 12.78
C ALA A 59 26.45 13.40 12.77
N GLU A 60 26.26 14.52 12.06
CA GLU A 60 25.00 15.27 12.01
C GLU A 60 23.86 14.48 11.35
N SER A 61 24.17 13.50 10.51
CA SER A 61 23.17 12.66 9.84
C SER A 61 22.91 11.33 10.55
N LEU A 62 23.49 11.13 11.71
CA LEU A 62 23.31 9.93 12.54
C LEU A 62 22.36 10.20 13.69
N TYR A 63 21.32 9.40 13.80
CA TYR A 63 20.35 9.48 14.87
C TYR A 63 20.47 8.26 15.80
N PRO A 64 20.52 8.46 17.12
CA PRO A 64 20.52 7.37 18.06
C PRO A 64 19.34 6.45 17.85
N LEU A 65 19.58 5.14 17.91
CA LEU A 65 18.53 4.14 17.83
C LEU A 65 17.68 4.19 19.09
N ALA A 66 16.40 4.48 18.94
CA ALA A 66 15.42 4.22 19.98
C ALA A 66 15.08 2.70 19.94
N ILE A 67 15.49 1.97 20.95
CA ILE A 67 15.16 0.55 21.08
C ILE A 67 13.70 0.44 21.50
N PRO A 68 12.84 -0.23 20.72
CA PRO A 68 11.44 -0.36 21.07
C PRO A 68 11.27 -1.23 22.32
N GLY A 69 10.37 -0.83 23.21
CA GLY A 69 9.94 -1.67 24.32
C GLY A 69 9.26 -2.98 23.84
N ALA A 70 9.09 -3.93 24.73
CA ALA A 70 8.57 -5.27 24.39
C ALA A 70 7.20 -5.22 23.67
N VAL A 71 6.27 -4.42 24.18
CA VAL A 71 4.93 -4.24 23.60
C VAL A 71 5.00 -3.57 22.23
N GLN A 72 5.83 -2.55 22.10
CA GLN A 72 6.03 -1.84 20.83
C GLN A 72 6.64 -2.78 19.78
N LEU A 73 7.64 -3.56 20.16
CA LEU A 73 8.26 -4.56 19.29
C LEU A 73 7.27 -5.64 18.85
N ALA A 74 6.44 -6.16 19.79
CA ALA A 74 5.40 -7.13 19.48
C ALA A 74 4.40 -6.56 18.45
N CYS A 75 3.92 -5.33 18.65
CA CYS A 75 3.04 -4.64 17.72
C CYS A 75 3.68 -4.47 16.34
N GLN A 76 4.94 -3.99 16.26
CA GLN A 76 5.67 -3.86 14.99
C GLN A 76 5.80 -5.20 14.25
N ARG A 77 6.09 -6.28 14.97
CA ARG A 77 6.23 -7.62 14.40
C ARG A 77 4.88 -8.15 13.92
N GLY A 78 3.82 -7.97 14.71
CA GLY A 78 2.46 -8.33 14.34
C GLY A 78 2.00 -7.60 13.08
N CYS A 79 2.23 -6.28 12.98
CA CYS A 79 1.92 -5.50 11.78
C CYS A 79 2.68 -5.99 10.55
N LYS A 80 3.97 -6.34 10.68
CA LYS A 80 4.76 -6.92 9.58
C LYS A 80 4.26 -8.30 9.17
N GLN A 81 3.81 -9.10 10.12
CA GLN A 81 3.24 -10.41 9.83
C GLN A 81 1.88 -10.30 9.14
N ASP A 82 1.00 -9.42 9.61
CA ASP A 82 -0.27 -9.12 8.94
C ASP A 82 -0.07 -8.68 7.47
N ASP A 83 0.88 -7.79 7.23
CA ASP A 83 1.21 -7.31 5.89
C ASP A 83 1.74 -8.42 4.97
N ARG A 84 2.54 -9.34 5.51
CA ARG A 84 3.04 -10.52 4.78
C ARG A 84 1.91 -11.47 4.42
N LEU A 85 1.01 -11.77 5.38
CA LEU A 85 -0.16 -12.61 5.14
C LEU A 85 -1.07 -11.97 4.09
N GLN A 86 -1.32 -10.66 4.18
CA GLN A 86 -2.06 -9.92 3.16
C GLN A 86 -1.44 -10.04 1.76
N SER A 87 -0.12 -10.04 1.67
CA SER A 87 0.57 -10.20 0.39
C SER A 87 0.36 -11.60 -0.20
N TRP A 88 0.39 -12.64 0.62
CA TRP A 88 0.11 -14.01 0.19
C TRP A 88 -1.36 -14.21 -0.20
N ILE A 89 -2.30 -13.67 0.59
CA ILE A 89 -3.74 -13.66 0.25
C ILE A 89 -3.95 -13.02 -1.13
N THR A 90 -3.34 -11.86 -1.37
CA THR A 90 -3.44 -11.17 -2.65
C THR A 90 -2.84 -12.00 -3.81
N ALA A 91 -1.74 -12.70 -3.56
CA ALA A 91 -1.13 -13.58 -4.57
C ALA A 91 -2.06 -14.76 -4.94
N ILE A 92 -2.70 -15.39 -3.94
CA ILE A 92 -3.67 -16.46 -4.19
C ILE A 92 -4.93 -15.93 -4.89
N HIS A 93 -5.45 -14.77 -4.50
CA HIS A 93 -6.56 -14.12 -5.20
C HIS A 93 -6.25 -13.93 -6.69
N ASN A 94 -5.08 -13.36 -7.00
CA ASN A 94 -4.67 -13.15 -8.39
C ASN A 94 -4.53 -14.48 -9.15
N ARG A 95 -3.98 -15.52 -8.52
CA ARG A 95 -3.84 -16.85 -9.11
C ARG A 95 -5.19 -17.49 -9.40
N LEU A 96 -6.13 -17.46 -8.46
CA LEU A 96 -7.49 -17.96 -8.68
C LEU A 96 -8.20 -17.24 -9.81
N LEU A 97 -8.10 -15.90 -9.87
CA LEU A 97 -8.67 -15.11 -10.97
C LEU A 97 -8.04 -15.45 -12.33
N ASP A 98 -6.73 -15.73 -12.34
CA ASP A 98 -6.04 -16.11 -13.58
C ASP A 98 -6.48 -17.49 -14.07
N ILE A 99 -6.62 -18.46 -13.15
CA ILE A 99 -7.17 -19.79 -13.46
C ILE A 99 -8.62 -19.69 -13.95
N ASP A 100 -9.45 -18.87 -13.27
CA ASP A 100 -10.84 -18.67 -13.69
C ASP A 100 -10.94 -18.06 -15.10
N ARG A 101 -10.13 -17.07 -15.43
CA ARG A 101 -10.09 -16.46 -16.77
C ARG A 101 -9.68 -17.46 -17.85
N PHE A 102 -8.74 -18.31 -17.51
CA PHE A 102 -8.27 -19.37 -18.41
C PHE A 102 -9.35 -20.46 -18.59
N ALA A 103 -9.91 -20.98 -17.50
CA ALA A 103 -10.81 -22.14 -17.55
C ALA A 103 -12.28 -21.77 -17.83
N TRP A 104 -12.67 -20.55 -17.45
CA TRP A 104 -14.05 -20.06 -17.50
C TRP A 104 -14.14 -18.64 -18.07
N PRO A 105 -13.79 -18.40 -19.34
CA PRO A 105 -13.91 -17.10 -19.96
C PRO A 105 -15.32 -16.54 -19.84
N GLY A 106 -15.44 -15.34 -19.22
CA GLY A 106 -16.72 -14.68 -18.97
C GLY A 106 -17.30 -14.90 -17.56
N LEU A 107 -16.72 -15.75 -16.73
CA LEU A 107 -17.17 -15.99 -15.35
C LEU A 107 -17.24 -14.72 -14.51
N GLU A 108 -16.27 -13.81 -14.67
CA GLU A 108 -16.19 -12.54 -13.96
C GLU A 108 -17.38 -11.59 -14.20
N GLN A 109 -18.15 -11.83 -15.26
CA GLN A 109 -19.33 -11.02 -15.61
C GLN A 109 -20.60 -11.53 -14.93
N VAL A 110 -20.60 -12.77 -14.46
CA VAL A 110 -21.77 -13.43 -13.89
C VAL A 110 -21.68 -13.68 -12.40
N LEU A 111 -20.50 -13.95 -11.86
CA LEU A 111 -20.35 -14.11 -10.40
C LEU A 111 -20.50 -12.77 -9.67
N PRO A 112 -21.38 -12.69 -8.67
CA PRO A 112 -21.62 -11.45 -7.93
C PRO A 112 -20.36 -10.92 -7.19
N ASP A 113 -19.57 -11.85 -6.64
CA ASP A 113 -18.32 -11.61 -5.95
C ASP A 113 -17.36 -12.77 -6.23
N ALA A 114 -16.19 -12.46 -6.75
CA ALA A 114 -15.18 -13.45 -7.11
C ALA A 114 -14.63 -14.26 -5.91
N PHE A 115 -14.80 -13.79 -4.69
CA PHE A 115 -14.30 -14.44 -3.47
C PHE A 115 -15.39 -14.63 -2.39
N GLY A 116 -16.63 -14.29 -2.72
CA GLY A 116 -17.77 -14.51 -1.85
C GLY A 116 -18.18 -15.99 -1.74
N PRO A 117 -19.14 -16.30 -0.87
CA PRO A 117 -19.61 -17.67 -0.62
C PRO A 117 -20.01 -18.44 -1.89
N ALA A 118 -20.64 -17.76 -2.86
CA ALA A 118 -21.06 -18.34 -4.13
C ALA A 118 -19.85 -18.79 -4.97
N ALA A 119 -18.81 -17.95 -5.06
CA ALA A 119 -17.58 -18.29 -5.79
C ALA A 119 -16.81 -19.44 -5.12
N LEU A 120 -16.81 -19.49 -3.78
CA LEU A 120 -16.21 -20.60 -3.04
C LEU A 120 -16.91 -21.91 -3.32
N LEU A 121 -18.25 -21.96 -3.25
CA LEU A 121 -19.04 -23.15 -3.57
C LEU A 121 -18.89 -23.55 -5.04
N PHE A 122 -18.91 -22.59 -5.95
CA PHE A 122 -18.71 -22.83 -7.37
C PHE A 122 -17.37 -23.57 -7.63
N ARG A 123 -16.27 -23.02 -7.14
CA ARG A 123 -14.94 -23.64 -7.33
C ARG A 123 -14.82 -24.97 -6.60
N GLN A 124 -15.49 -25.13 -5.48
CA GLN A 124 -15.47 -26.35 -4.71
C GLN A 124 -16.21 -27.50 -5.42
N ASP A 125 -17.43 -27.28 -5.92
CA ASP A 125 -18.33 -28.35 -6.33
C ASP A 125 -18.78 -28.28 -7.79
N TRP A 126 -18.67 -27.11 -8.43
CA TRP A 126 -19.25 -26.81 -9.75
C TRP A 126 -18.22 -26.35 -10.79
N TYR A 127 -16.95 -26.66 -10.59
CA TYR A 127 -15.89 -26.11 -11.47
C TYR A 127 -15.79 -26.83 -12.83
N ASP A 128 -16.48 -27.94 -13.05
CA ASP A 128 -16.61 -28.64 -14.33
C ASP A 128 -17.83 -28.09 -15.10
N PRO A 129 -17.66 -27.52 -16.31
CA PRO A 129 -18.75 -26.95 -17.08
C PRO A 129 -19.78 -28.01 -17.51
N THR A 130 -19.36 -29.27 -17.68
CA THR A 130 -20.27 -30.38 -17.98
C THR A 130 -21.29 -30.57 -16.86
N ARG A 131 -20.82 -30.62 -15.63
CA ARG A 131 -21.69 -30.73 -14.41
C ARG A 131 -22.64 -29.54 -14.27
N VAL A 132 -22.19 -28.34 -14.62
CA VAL A 132 -23.02 -27.12 -14.56
C VAL A 132 -24.16 -27.20 -15.57
N VAL A 133 -23.86 -27.61 -16.81
CA VAL A 133 -24.87 -27.75 -17.87
C VAL A 133 -25.87 -28.88 -17.55
N GLU A 134 -25.39 -30.04 -17.08
CA GLU A 134 -26.25 -31.18 -16.69
C GLU A 134 -27.16 -30.83 -15.50
N ALA A 135 -26.67 -30.08 -14.52
CA ALA A 135 -27.47 -29.65 -13.39
C ALA A 135 -28.58 -28.67 -13.80
N GLY A 136 -28.28 -27.79 -14.73
CA GLY A 136 -29.20 -26.77 -15.20
C GLY A 136 -29.52 -25.73 -14.12
N THR A 137 -30.25 -24.68 -14.50
CA THR A 137 -30.50 -23.53 -13.63
C THR A 137 -31.22 -23.89 -12.32
N GLN A 138 -32.20 -24.83 -12.39
CA GLN A 138 -33.02 -25.16 -11.22
C GLN A 138 -32.21 -25.81 -10.09
N ARG A 139 -31.41 -26.84 -10.41
CA ARG A 139 -30.58 -27.54 -9.41
C ARG A 139 -29.47 -26.65 -8.86
N LEU A 140 -28.86 -25.83 -9.72
CA LEU A 140 -27.85 -24.87 -9.28
C LEU A 140 -28.45 -23.80 -8.36
N SER A 141 -29.62 -23.24 -8.71
CA SER A 141 -30.30 -22.28 -7.84
C SER A 141 -30.60 -22.87 -6.45
N MET A 142 -31.01 -24.12 -6.38
CA MET A 142 -31.21 -24.80 -5.10
C MET A 142 -29.89 -24.96 -4.31
N ALA A 143 -28.80 -25.31 -4.97
CA ALA A 143 -27.48 -25.47 -4.34
C ALA A 143 -26.96 -24.10 -3.80
N PHE A 144 -27.09 -23.06 -4.58
CA PHE A 144 -26.62 -21.72 -4.19
C PHE A 144 -27.55 -21.05 -3.17
N ALA A 145 -28.86 -21.35 -3.18
CA ALA A 145 -29.81 -20.82 -2.20
C ALA A 145 -29.46 -21.24 -0.74
N ALA A 146 -28.80 -22.37 -0.57
CA ALA A 146 -28.37 -22.84 0.76
C ALA A 146 -27.30 -21.93 1.42
N ILE A 147 -26.58 -21.12 0.63
CA ILE A 147 -25.54 -20.21 1.11
C ILE A 147 -25.86 -18.74 0.84
N ALA A 148 -26.90 -18.45 0.05
CA ALA A 148 -27.33 -17.09 -0.28
C ALA A 148 -28.08 -16.46 0.90
N SER A 149 -27.95 -15.14 1.02
CA SER A 149 -28.83 -14.37 1.89
C SER A 149 -30.27 -14.36 1.31
N PRO A 150 -31.31 -14.29 2.14
CA PRO A 150 -32.70 -14.20 1.67
C PRO A 150 -32.99 -13.02 0.73
N LYS A 151 -32.08 -12.07 0.64
CA LYS A 151 -32.16 -10.89 -0.25
C LYS A 151 -31.37 -11.04 -1.54
N ASP A 152 -30.62 -12.11 -1.69
CA ASP A 152 -29.78 -12.30 -2.86
C ASP A 152 -30.60 -12.76 -4.05
N ASP A 153 -30.46 -12.04 -5.16
CA ASP A 153 -31.02 -12.43 -6.44
C ASP A 153 -30.12 -13.52 -7.06
N LEU A 154 -30.72 -14.65 -7.42
CA LEU A 154 -30.04 -15.77 -8.06
C LEU A 154 -30.14 -15.75 -9.60
N GLU A 155 -30.54 -14.64 -10.19
CA GLU A 155 -30.62 -14.48 -11.66
C GLU A 155 -29.24 -14.75 -12.35
N TRP A 156 -28.13 -14.47 -11.68
CA TRP A 156 -26.80 -14.76 -12.18
C TRP A 156 -26.52 -16.25 -12.45
N VAL A 157 -27.29 -17.17 -11.82
CA VAL A 157 -27.16 -18.61 -12.04
C VAL A 157 -27.52 -18.99 -13.48
N LYS A 158 -28.44 -18.30 -14.13
CA LYS A 158 -28.73 -18.49 -15.54
C LYS A 158 -27.52 -18.15 -16.41
N GLY A 159 -26.90 -17.01 -16.12
CA GLY A 159 -25.67 -16.59 -16.78
C GLY A 159 -24.53 -17.60 -16.60
N LEU A 160 -24.42 -18.22 -15.40
CA LEU A 160 -23.42 -19.26 -15.15
C LEU A 160 -23.61 -20.48 -16.09
N VAL A 161 -24.84 -20.93 -16.32
CA VAL A 161 -25.13 -22.02 -17.26
C VAL A 161 -24.79 -21.60 -18.69
N GLU A 162 -25.09 -20.37 -19.10
CA GLU A 162 -24.74 -19.86 -20.42
C GLU A 162 -23.24 -19.79 -20.63
N VAL A 163 -22.49 -19.33 -19.62
CA VAL A 163 -21.02 -19.34 -19.63
C VAL A 163 -20.48 -20.77 -19.76
N ALA A 164 -21.03 -21.74 -19.00
CA ALA A 164 -20.62 -23.13 -19.10
C ALA A 164 -20.84 -23.71 -20.53
N ILE A 165 -21.96 -23.43 -21.15
CA ILE A 165 -22.22 -23.79 -22.54
C ILE A 165 -21.19 -23.14 -23.48
N GLY A 166 -20.88 -21.89 -23.26
CA GLY A 166 -19.85 -21.14 -24.00
C GLY A 166 -18.47 -21.78 -23.90
N VAL A 167 -18.07 -22.15 -22.68
CA VAL A 167 -16.81 -22.86 -22.38
C VAL A 167 -16.71 -24.17 -23.09
N LEU A 168 -17.76 -25.01 -23.04
CA LEU A 168 -17.81 -26.29 -23.74
C LEU A 168 -17.75 -26.14 -25.29
N LYS A 169 -18.36 -25.08 -25.82
CA LYS A 169 -18.25 -24.77 -27.26
C LYS A 169 -16.83 -24.32 -27.63
N LEU A 170 -16.14 -23.59 -26.73
CA LEU A 170 -14.80 -23.07 -26.99
C LEU A 170 -13.72 -24.14 -26.91
N TYR A 171 -13.76 -24.97 -25.88
CA TYR A 171 -12.69 -25.91 -25.55
C TYR A 171 -13.01 -27.36 -25.89
N GLY A 172 -14.28 -27.71 -26.09
CA GLY A 172 -14.71 -29.13 -26.18
C GLY A 172 -14.58 -29.82 -24.81
N LEU A 173 -14.55 -31.14 -24.83
CA LEU A 173 -14.46 -31.97 -23.62
C LEU A 173 -13.01 -32.36 -23.24
N GLU A 174 -12.07 -32.21 -24.14
CA GLU A 174 -10.73 -32.80 -24.03
C GLU A 174 -9.62 -31.75 -23.79
N ALA A 175 -9.89 -30.45 -24.04
CA ALA A 175 -8.86 -29.43 -23.96
C ALA A 175 -8.39 -29.13 -22.51
N ILE A 176 -9.28 -29.31 -21.55
CA ILE A 176 -9.00 -29.05 -20.12
C ILE A 176 -9.46 -30.26 -19.30
N ASP A 177 -8.56 -30.81 -18.48
CA ASP A 177 -8.88 -31.81 -17.48
C ASP A 177 -9.43 -31.08 -16.23
N TYR A 178 -10.75 -30.89 -16.20
CA TYR A 178 -11.43 -30.15 -15.13
C TYR A 178 -11.36 -30.84 -13.76
N ASP A 179 -11.22 -32.16 -13.71
CA ASP A 179 -11.08 -32.84 -12.41
C ASP A 179 -9.74 -32.50 -11.75
N ARG A 180 -8.65 -32.50 -12.53
CA ARG A 180 -7.32 -32.10 -12.03
C ARG A 180 -7.24 -30.60 -11.73
N LEU A 181 -7.82 -29.76 -12.59
CA LEU A 181 -7.85 -28.32 -12.40
C LEU A 181 -8.68 -27.94 -11.16
N GLN A 182 -9.81 -28.61 -10.93
CA GLN A 182 -10.60 -28.42 -9.71
C GLN A 182 -9.84 -28.82 -8.45
N ALA A 183 -9.01 -29.85 -8.51
CA ALA A 183 -8.15 -30.23 -7.39
C ALA A 183 -7.11 -29.13 -7.06
N GLU A 184 -6.52 -28.47 -8.09
CA GLU A 184 -5.65 -27.32 -7.94
C GLU A 184 -6.39 -26.14 -7.30
N VAL A 185 -7.54 -25.77 -7.85
CA VAL A 185 -8.37 -24.66 -7.35
C VAL A 185 -8.79 -24.88 -5.89
N ARG A 186 -9.21 -26.10 -5.54
CA ARG A 186 -9.52 -26.46 -4.14
C ARG A 186 -8.31 -26.33 -3.20
N CYS A 187 -7.11 -26.63 -3.69
CA CYS A 187 -5.88 -26.44 -2.92
C CYS A 187 -5.65 -24.97 -2.63
N GLU A 188 -5.71 -24.10 -3.63
CA GLU A 188 -5.57 -22.63 -3.47
C GLU A 188 -6.63 -22.05 -2.54
N GLN A 189 -7.89 -22.52 -2.63
CA GLN A 189 -8.95 -22.09 -1.71
C GLN A 189 -8.67 -22.45 -0.26
N ARG A 190 -8.20 -23.69 0.00
CA ARG A 190 -7.86 -24.10 1.38
C ARG A 190 -6.72 -23.25 1.94
N LEU A 191 -5.70 -22.94 1.13
CA LEU A 191 -4.61 -22.05 1.51
C LEU A 191 -5.14 -20.63 1.80
N LEU A 192 -6.03 -20.10 0.97
CA LEU A 192 -6.66 -18.80 1.17
C LEU A 192 -7.39 -18.72 2.52
N ILE A 193 -8.29 -19.67 2.78
CA ILE A 193 -9.06 -19.74 4.03
C ILE A 193 -8.11 -19.82 5.25
N GLN A 194 -7.05 -20.60 5.16
CA GLN A 194 -6.08 -20.72 6.24
C GLN A 194 -5.33 -19.41 6.47
N LEU A 195 -4.87 -18.74 5.41
CA LEU A 195 -4.16 -17.47 5.52
C LEU A 195 -5.04 -16.35 6.09
N GLU A 196 -6.32 -16.30 5.71
CA GLU A 196 -7.28 -15.34 6.28
C GLU A 196 -7.52 -15.58 7.76
N ARG A 197 -7.62 -16.85 8.20
CA ARG A 197 -7.72 -17.20 9.62
C ARG A 197 -6.49 -16.78 10.41
N GLU A 198 -5.29 -17.09 9.91
CA GLU A 198 -4.03 -16.69 10.53
C GLU A 198 -3.90 -15.17 10.61
N GLN A 199 -4.34 -14.45 9.56
CA GLN A 199 -4.34 -13.00 9.56
C GLN A 199 -5.28 -12.44 10.65
N ALA A 200 -6.49 -12.96 10.75
CA ALA A 200 -7.45 -12.58 11.79
C ALA A 200 -6.88 -12.85 13.19
N GLN A 201 -6.24 -14.01 13.39
CA GLN A 201 -5.65 -14.37 14.67
C GLN A 201 -4.49 -13.46 15.06
N VAL A 202 -3.60 -13.12 14.13
CA VAL A 202 -2.51 -12.14 14.37
C VAL A 202 -3.07 -10.79 14.81
N GLN A 203 -4.17 -10.34 14.21
CA GLN A 203 -4.84 -9.10 14.60
C GLN A 203 -5.40 -9.17 16.02
N GLU A 204 -6.11 -10.26 16.37
CA GLU A 204 -6.75 -10.42 17.68
C GLU A 204 -5.74 -10.68 18.81
N ASP A 205 -4.76 -11.53 18.60
CA ASP A 205 -3.87 -11.99 19.66
C ASP A 205 -2.66 -11.07 19.89
N THR A 206 -2.25 -10.32 18.85
CA THR A 206 -1.00 -9.57 18.90
C THR A 206 -1.20 -8.08 18.61
N VAL A 207 -1.76 -7.74 17.44
CA VAL A 207 -1.75 -6.34 16.97
C VAL A 207 -2.65 -5.46 17.82
N ARG A 208 -3.93 -5.83 17.95
CA ARG A 208 -4.91 -5.04 18.73
C ARG A 208 -4.54 -4.91 20.21
N PRO A 209 -4.22 -5.98 20.95
CA PRO A 209 -3.86 -5.86 22.34
C PRO A 209 -2.61 -5.00 22.56
N SER A 210 -1.59 -5.17 21.71
CA SER A 210 -0.39 -4.36 21.78
C SER A 210 -0.65 -2.89 21.46
N TYR A 211 -1.48 -2.61 20.46
CA TYR A 211 -1.87 -1.24 20.10
C TYR A 211 -2.63 -0.54 21.23
N HIS A 212 -3.60 -1.20 21.85
CA HIS A 212 -4.36 -0.63 22.97
C HIS A 212 -3.47 -0.33 24.21
N GLN A 213 -2.40 -1.10 24.38
CA GLN A 213 -1.42 -0.80 25.42
C GLN A 213 -0.53 0.40 25.06
N LEU A 214 -0.16 0.56 23.79
CA LEU A 214 0.67 1.66 23.30
C LEU A 214 -0.09 2.98 23.20
N HIS A 215 -1.36 2.91 22.83
CA HIS A 215 -2.20 4.07 22.55
C HIS A 215 -3.62 3.86 23.08
N PRO A 216 -3.78 3.88 24.44
CA PRO A 216 -5.07 3.55 25.08
C PRO A 216 -6.17 4.58 24.77
N SER A 217 -5.82 5.79 24.43
CA SER A 217 -6.78 6.85 24.07
C SER A 217 -7.50 6.60 22.73
N GLY A 218 -6.91 5.85 21.78
CA GLY A 218 -7.48 5.59 20.48
C GLY A 218 -7.57 6.84 19.57
N HIS A 219 -6.95 7.96 19.93
CA HIS A 219 -7.10 9.24 19.22
C HIS A 219 -6.61 9.19 17.76
N LEU A 220 -5.73 8.26 17.40
CA LEU A 220 -5.32 8.07 15.99
C LEU A 220 -6.48 7.76 15.07
N GLU A 221 -7.49 7.04 15.55
CA GLU A 221 -8.65 6.62 14.76
C GLU A 221 -9.61 7.78 14.45
N THR A 222 -9.41 8.94 15.09
CA THR A 222 -10.17 10.16 14.77
C THR A 222 -9.72 10.83 13.48
N LEU A 223 -8.51 10.50 12.99
CA LEU A 223 -8.05 10.96 11.68
C LEU A 223 -8.72 10.15 10.56
N TYR A 224 -9.32 10.85 9.61
CA TYR A 224 -9.95 10.22 8.46
C TYR A 224 -8.93 9.40 7.65
N GLY A 225 -9.26 8.14 7.43
CA GLY A 225 -8.41 7.19 6.71
C GLY A 225 -7.43 6.41 7.56
N VAL A 226 -7.27 6.75 8.85
CA VAL A 226 -6.56 5.89 9.80
C VAL A 226 -7.52 4.81 10.26
N GLY A 227 -7.41 3.62 9.67
CA GLY A 227 -8.23 2.47 10.05
C GLY A 227 -7.51 1.55 11.04
N VAL A 228 -8.21 0.49 11.42
CA VAL A 228 -7.76 -0.54 12.40
C VAL A 228 -6.42 -1.19 12.09
N LYS A 229 -5.99 -1.21 10.83
CA LYS A 229 -4.66 -1.71 10.42
C LYS A 229 -3.60 -0.61 10.42
N GLY A 230 -3.98 0.64 10.12
CA GLY A 230 -3.06 1.78 10.06
C GLY A 230 -2.65 2.31 11.42
N ALA A 231 -3.59 2.44 12.34
CA ALA A 231 -3.36 2.98 13.68
C ALA A 231 -2.24 2.21 14.44
N PRO A 232 -2.24 0.87 14.52
CA PRO A 232 -1.15 0.12 15.14
C PRO A 232 0.21 0.33 14.47
N VAL A 233 0.23 0.46 13.14
CA VAL A 233 1.46 0.75 12.40
C VAL A 233 1.99 2.12 12.81
N PHE A 234 1.17 3.14 12.80
CA PHE A 234 1.61 4.49 13.16
C PHE A 234 2.09 4.55 14.62
N ALA A 235 1.31 4.04 15.56
CA ALA A 235 1.67 4.04 16.97
C ALA A 235 2.98 3.29 17.23
N SER A 236 3.13 2.09 16.67
CA SER A 236 4.29 1.25 16.98
C SER A 236 5.58 1.67 16.26
N PHE A 237 5.50 2.13 15.00
CA PHE A 237 6.71 2.51 14.25
C PHE A 237 7.16 3.94 14.53
N ILE A 238 6.24 4.87 14.76
CA ILE A 238 6.60 6.24 15.18
C ILE A 238 7.13 6.19 16.61
N GLY A 239 6.48 5.45 17.50
CA GLY A 239 6.85 5.37 18.92
C GLY A 239 6.76 6.74 19.58
N GLU A 240 7.83 7.15 20.27
CA GLU A 240 7.93 8.46 20.92
C GLU A 240 8.06 9.58 19.88
N PRO A 241 7.03 10.46 19.72
CA PRO A 241 7.05 11.50 18.70
C PRO A 241 8.14 12.54 18.92
N ASP A 242 8.54 12.78 20.18
CA ASP A 242 9.53 13.78 20.56
C ASP A 242 10.98 13.38 20.26
N ARG A 243 11.21 12.12 19.88
CA ARG A 243 12.52 11.70 19.36
C ARG A 243 12.90 12.40 18.05
N PHE A 244 11.95 13.04 17.39
CA PHE A 244 12.18 13.84 16.18
C PHE A 244 12.24 15.33 16.56
N ALA A 245 13.38 15.97 16.34
CA ALA A 245 13.58 17.37 16.70
C ALA A 245 12.53 18.31 16.05
N ASP A 246 12.16 18.03 14.80
CA ASP A 246 11.17 18.80 14.04
C ASP A 246 10.50 17.94 12.94
N ASN A 247 9.61 18.58 12.19
CA ASN A 247 8.95 17.91 11.06
C ASN A 247 9.90 17.55 9.91
N ARG A 248 11.02 18.27 9.72
CA ARG A 248 12.00 17.97 8.68
C ARG A 248 12.69 16.63 8.97
N HIS A 249 13.09 16.42 10.22
CA HIS A 249 13.68 15.16 10.67
C HIS A 249 12.68 14.00 10.56
N PHE A 250 11.42 14.23 10.97
CA PHE A 250 10.35 13.23 10.85
C PHE A 250 10.09 12.86 9.39
N ARG A 251 10.01 13.85 8.49
CA ARG A 251 9.81 13.62 7.05
C ARG A 251 11.00 12.89 6.42
N GLY A 252 12.22 13.23 6.80
CA GLY A 252 13.43 12.49 6.39
C GLY A 252 13.41 11.05 6.85
N TRP A 253 12.93 10.79 8.08
CA TRP A 253 12.83 9.45 8.65
C TRP A 253 11.80 8.58 7.91
N HIS A 254 10.59 9.07 7.62
CA HIS A 254 9.57 8.26 6.95
C HIS A 254 9.75 8.16 5.42
N GLY A 255 10.55 9.02 4.81
CA GLY A 255 10.98 8.89 3.43
C GLY A 255 9.92 9.12 2.35
N LEU A 256 8.72 9.62 2.68
CA LEU A 256 7.70 10.02 1.70
C LEU A 256 7.98 11.42 1.12
N VAL A 257 9.24 11.72 0.90
CA VAL A 257 9.71 12.96 0.27
C VAL A 257 10.44 12.62 -1.02
N PRO A 258 10.33 13.47 -2.06
CA PRO A 258 11.10 13.26 -3.28
C PRO A 258 12.60 13.26 -2.98
N ASP A 259 13.36 12.40 -3.67
CA ASP A 259 14.80 12.54 -3.75
C ASP A 259 15.14 13.92 -4.32
N SER A 260 16.18 14.57 -3.84
CA SER A 260 16.68 15.82 -4.41
C SER A 260 17.96 15.57 -5.21
N ARG A 261 17.96 15.98 -6.46
CA ARG A 261 19.18 15.98 -7.29
C ARG A 261 19.29 17.35 -7.94
N GLN A 262 20.20 18.12 -7.43
CA GLN A 262 20.51 19.44 -7.96
C GLN A 262 21.97 19.46 -8.41
N SER A 263 22.24 19.94 -9.62
CA SER A 263 23.58 20.21 -10.13
C SER A 263 23.61 21.64 -10.70
N GLY A 264 24.34 22.53 -10.01
CA GLY A 264 24.37 23.94 -10.36
C GLY A 264 22.98 24.59 -10.28
N GLU A 265 22.55 25.28 -11.33
CA GLU A 265 21.22 25.92 -11.41
C GLU A 265 20.09 24.97 -11.85
N SER A 266 20.40 23.72 -12.20
CA SER A 266 19.43 22.76 -12.68
C SER A 266 18.96 21.80 -11.58
N GLU A 267 17.65 21.73 -11.35
CA GLU A 267 16.99 20.77 -10.46
C GLU A 267 16.31 19.69 -11.28
N SER A 268 16.63 18.42 -10.96
CA SER A 268 15.98 17.28 -11.62
C SER A 268 14.55 17.12 -11.13
N LYS A 269 13.58 17.23 -12.05
CA LYS A 269 12.14 17.09 -11.76
C LYS A 269 11.70 15.62 -11.87
N GLY A 270 10.68 15.24 -11.11
CA GLY A 270 10.04 13.91 -11.24
C GLY A 270 10.79 12.77 -10.59
N LEU A 271 11.67 13.06 -9.64
CA LEU A 271 12.39 12.05 -8.87
C LEU A 271 11.45 11.16 -8.05
N HIS A 272 11.88 9.91 -7.83
CA HIS A 272 11.18 8.98 -6.95
C HIS A 272 11.23 9.45 -5.50
N ILE A 273 10.32 8.93 -4.68
CA ILE A 273 10.39 9.13 -3.22
C ILE A 273 11.66 8.46 -2.69
N SER A 274 12.18 9.02 -1.60
CA SER A 274 13.31 8.43 -0.87
C SER A 274 12.99 6.99 -0.45
N GLN A 275 13.99 6.12 -0.49
CA GLN A 275 13.87 4.75 0.01
C GLN A 275 14.13 4.65 1.53
N ALA A 276 14.22 5.77 2.23
CA ALA A 276 14.36 5.80 3.67
C ALA A 276 13.08 5.37 4.39
N GLY A 277 13.23 5.01 5.65
CA GLY A 277 12.14 4.72 6.57
C GLY A 277 11.42 3.39 6.36
N PRO A 278 10.50 3.08 7.28
CA PRO A 278 9.74 1.82 7.25
C PRO A 278 8.72 1.79 6.10
N ASP A 279 8.69 0.70 5.35
CA ASP A 279 7.77 0.53 4.20
C ASP A 279 6.30 0.56 4.63
N LEU A 280 5.96 0.03 5.80
CA LEU A 280 4.60 0.07 6.34
C LEU A 280 4.13 1.50 6.61
N ILE A 281 4.99 2.38 7.11
CA ILE A 281 4.66 3.81 7.29
C ILE A 281 4.35 4.45 5.94
N LYS A 282 5.13 4.15 4.91
CA LYS A 282 4.89 4.68 3.55
C LYS A 282 3.58 4.12 2.97
N LYS A 283 3.36 2.81 3.09
CA LYS A 283 2.14 2.14 2.61
C LYS A 283 0.89 2.71 3.28
N TYR A 284 0.84 2.71 4.61
CA TYR A 284 -0.34 3.19 5.33
C TYR A 284 -0.49 4.71 5.27
N GLY A 285 0.61 5.46 5.23
CA GLY A 285 0.58 6.90 4.98
C GLY A 285 -0.07 7.25 3.64
N TYR A 286 0.24 6.51 2.58
CA TYR A 286 -0.39 6.66 1.28
C TYR A 286 -1.88 6.32 1.32
N ILE A 287 -2.26 5.16 1.88
CA ILE A 287 -3.66 4.71 1.98
C ILE A 287 -4.50 5.70 2.80
N THR A 288 -3.98 6.14 3.94
CA THR A 288 -4.63 7.14 4.79
C THR A 288 -4.83 8.45 4.05
N ALA A 289 -3.82 8.94 3.33
CA ALA A 289 -3.91 10.19 2.59
C ALA A 289 -4.90 10.11 1.40
N ASP A 290 -4.97 8.98 0.71
CA ASP A 290 -5.95 8.80 -0.38
C ASP A 290 -7.38 8.80 0.14
N THR A 291 -7.59 8.34 1.37
CA THR A 291 -8.90 8.45 2.05
C THR A 291 -9.11 9.86 2.59
N ALA A 292 -8.16 10.40 3.35
CA ALA A 292 -8.28 11.70 4.02
C ALA A 292 -8.61 12.85 3.07
N ARG A 293 -8.05 12.87 1.85
CA ARG A 293 -8.35 13.89 0.84
C ARG A 293 -9.82 13.99 0.43
N ARG A 294 -10.65 13.01 0.79
CA ARG A 294 -12.10 12.98 0.52
C ARG A 294 -12.91 13.56 1.67
N PHE A 295 -12.31 13.72 2.84
CA PHE A 295 -13.00 14.08 4.07
C PHE A 295 -12.38 15.29 4.79
N ASP A 296 -11.09 15.55 4.61
CA ASP A 296 -10.36 16.65 5.25
C ASP A 296 -10.11 17.79 4.24
N PRO A 297 -10.68 18.99 4.45
CA PRO A 297 -10.55 20.12 3.51
C PRO A 297 -9.10 20.55 3.27
N GLN A 298 -8.26 20.52 4.29
CA GLN A 298 -6.86 20.90 4.15
C GLN A 298 -6.09 19.89 3.30
N ILE A 299 -6.35 18.59 3.45
CA ILE A 299 -5.72 17.54 2.62
C ILE A 299 -6.29 17.59 1.20
N ALA A 300 -7.60 17.84 1.05
CA ALA A 300 -8.25 18.04 -0.25
C ALA A 300 -7.65 19.22 -1.01
N ALA A 301 -7.40 20.34 -0.34
CA ALA A 301 -6.77 21.51 -0.93
C ALA A 301 -5.35 21.22 -1.43
N ILE A 302 -4.55 20.48 -0.65
CA ILE A 302 -3.21 20.04 -1.06
C ILE A 302 -3.31 19.14 -2.30
N TYR A 303 -4.22 18.16 -2.28
CA TYR A 303 -4.43 17.27 -3.42
C TYR A 303 -4.83 18.02 -4.68
N TYR A 304 -5.77 18.98 -4.56
CA TYR A 304 -6.23 19.84 -5.65
C TYR A 304 -5.07 20.66 -6.23
N ASP A 305 -4.29 21.33 -5.39
CA ASP A 305 -3.11 22.09 -5.82
C ASP A 305 -2.10 21.25 -6.59
N GLN A 306 -1.80 20.04 -6.09
CA GLN A 306 -0.86 19.14 -6.77
C GLN A 306 -1.40 18.66 -8.14
N MET A 307 -2.70 18.35 -8.23
CA MET A 307 -3.30 17.83 -9.46
C MET A 307 -3.59 18.94 -10.49
N VAL A 308 -4.21 20.03 -10.05
CA VAL A 308 -4.71 21.10 -10.94
C VAL A 308 -3.63 22.12 -11.26
N ASN A 309 -3.03 22.71 -10.22
CA ASN A 309 -2.06 23.80 -10.41
C ASN A 309 -0.68 23.30 -10.82
N LYS A 310 -0.22 22.20 -10.22
CA LYS A 310 1.13 21.65 -10.48
C LYS A 310 1.14 20.50 -11.51
N GLY A 311 -0.01 20.07 -12.02
CA GLY A 311 -0.11 19.05 -13.05
C GLY A 311 0.47 17.67 -12.67
N LYS A 312 0.54 17.35 -11.37
CA LYS A 312 1.03 16.06 -10.91
C LYS A 312 0.00 14.96 -11.18
N HIS A 313 0.44 13.72 -11.38
CA HIS A 313 -0.50 12.60 -11.43
C HIS A 313 -0.97 12.18 -10.02
N HIS A 314 -2.07 11.40 -9.97
CA HIS A 314 -2.73 10.98 -8.74
C HIS A 314 -1.76 10.47 -7.66
N THR A 315 -0.91 9.50 -7.99
CA THR A 315 0.03 8.91 -7.00
C THR A 315 0.99 9.95 -6.41
N GLN A 316 1.53 10.88 -7.23
CA GLN A 316 2.41 11.94 -6.73
C GLN A 316 1.66 12.94 -5.84
N ALA A 317 0.42 13.28 -6.20
CA ALA A 317 -0.43 14.16 -5.40
C ALA A 317 -0.77 13.52 -4.04
N VAL A 318 -1.11 12.22 -4.03
CA VAL A 318 -1.38 11.49 -2.78
C VAL A 318 -0.11 11.35 -1.93
N CYS A 319 1.07 11.11 -2.51
CA CYS A 319 2.33 11.11 -1.75
C CYS A 319 2.61 12.46 -1.06
N ALA A 320 2.32 13.58 -1.74
CA ALA A 320 2.41 14.90 -1.12
C ALA A 320 1.42 15.05 0.05
N CYS A 321 0.17 14.60 -0.12
CA CYS A 321 -0.81 14.57 0.97
C CYS A 321 -0.35 13.69 2.14
N ALA A 322 0.25 12.54 1.86
CA ALA A 322 0.70 11.59 2.87
C ALA A 322 1.75 12.20 3.83
N THR A 323 2.65 13.03 3.31
CA THR A 323 3.60 13.76 4.16
C THR A 323 2.87 14.65 5.19
N HIS A 324 1.84 15.36 4.76
CA HIS A 324 1.05 16.22 5.65
C HIS A 324 0.14 15.44 6.61
N VAL A 325 -0.37 14.29 6.18
CA VAL A 325 -1.14 13.38 7.05
C VAL A 325 -0.25 12.81 8.14
N LEU A 326 0.97 12.38 7.80
CA LEU A 326 1.92 11.87 8.78
C LEU A 326 2.33 12.94 9.81
N ASP A 327 2.50 14.19 9.39
CA ASP A 327 2.73 15.29 10.34
C ASP A 327 1.57 15.41 11.35
N ARG A 328 0.32 15.27 10.91
CA ARG A 328 -0.87 15.30 11.79
C ARG A 328 -0.91 14.09 12.72
N ILE A 329 -0.61 12.91 12.22
CA ILE A 329 -0.50 11.68 13.02
C ILE A 329 0.54 11.86 14.12
N ARG A 330 1.71 12.44 13.80
CA ARG A 330 2.73 12.77 14.81
C ARG A 330 2.21 13.72 15.89
N VAL A 331 1.45 14.73 15.49
CA VAL A 331 0.87 15.71 16.45
C VAL A 331 -0.17 15.03 17.34
N VAL A 332 -1.06 14.20 16.79
CA VAL A 332 -2.05 13.44 17.57
C VAL A 332 -1.37 12.52 18.58
N LEU A 333 -0.30 11.83 18.18
CA LEU A 333 0.47 10.97 19.09
C LEU A 333 1.18 11.77 20.18
N ARG A 334 1.74 12.94 19.84
CA ARG A 334 2.49 13.77 20.79
C ARG A 334 1.58 14.45 21.82
N ASP A 335 0.48 15.02 21.33
CA ASP A 335 -0.43 15.83 22.16
C ASP A 335 -1.50 14.97 22.86
N ASP A 336 -1.58 13.69 22.52
CA ASP A 336 -2.60 12.71 22.96
C ASP A 336 -4.02 13.29 22.97
N ARG A 337 -4.41 13.90 21.86
CA ARG A 337 -5.72 14.51 21.67
C ARG A 337 -6.35 14.10 20.35
N PRO A 338 -7.70 14.07 20.26
CA PRO A 338 -8.38 13.74 19.02
C PRO A 338 -8.06 14.74 17.91
N TYR A 339 -8.07 14.27 16.68
CA TYR A 339 -7.90 15.11 15.50
C TYR A 339 -9.16 15.94 15.27
N GLU A 340 -8.99 17.22 15.01
CA GLU A 340 -10.08 18.14 14.70
C GLU A 340 -9.99 18.57 13.24
N LEU A 341 -11.11 18.40 12.50
CA LEU A 341 -11.22 18.89 11.13
C LEU A 341 -11.19 20.41 11.08
N ARG A 342 -10.40 20.96 10.18
CA ARG A 342 -10.28 22.40 9.97
C ARG A 342 -10.33 22.75 8.50
N ASP A 343 -10.89 23.92 8.17
CA ASP A 343 -10.75 24.52 6.84
C ASP A 343 -9.34 25.05 6.65
N VAL A 344 -9.03 25.50 5.45
CA VAL A 344 -7.72 26.07 5.08
C VAL A 344 -7.37 27.33 5.87
N ASP A 345 -8.38 28.09 6.30
CA ASP A 345 -8.22 29.25 7.18
C ASP A 345 -7.97 28.89 8.66
N GLY A 346 -7.95 27.60 9.00
CA GLY A 346 -7.71 27.08 10.35
C GLY A 346 -8.94 26.97 11.24
N LYS A 347 -10.14 27.36 10.77
CA LYS A 347 -11.38 27.22 11.54
C LYS A 347 -11.81 25.76 11.63
N ALA A 348 -12.24 25.35 12.82
CA ALA A 348 -12.84 24.06 13.05
C ALA A 348 -14.12 23.89 12.24
N VAL A 349 -14.31 22.74 11.62
CA VAL A 349 -15.48 22.42 10.79
C VAL A 349 -16.05 21.06 11.14
N THR A 350 -17.35 20.93 11.01
CA THR A 350 -18.02 19.63 11.14
C THR A 350 -17.78 18.75 9.91
N PRO A 351 -17.97 17.42 10.00
CA PRO A 351 -17.87 16.53 8.85
C PRO A 351 -18.78 16.89 7.67
N ALA A 352 -19.95 17.46 7.95
CA ALA A 352 -20.89 17.92 6.93
C ALA A 352 -20.36 19.17 6.20
N GLN A 353 -19.88 20.15 6.97
CA GLN A 353 -19.24 21.36 6.42
C GLN A 353 -17.97 21.02 5.63
N ALA A 354 -17.13 20.12 6.12
CA ALA A 354 -15.95 19.66 5.41
C ALA A 354 -16.29 19.07 4.03
N ARG A 355 -17.31 18.22 3.96
CA ARG A 355 -17.80 17.66 2.68
C ARG A 355 -18.31 18.74 1.72
N ALA A 356 -19.04 19.73 2.23
CA ALA A 356 -19.54 20.84 1.41
C ALA A 356 -18.37 21.68 0.85
N ILE A 357 -17.40 22.04 1.69
CA ILE A 357 -16.20 22.79 1.28
C ILE A 357 -15.41 22.03 0.19
N ILE A 358 -15.21 20.72 0.36
CA ILE A 358 -14.50 19.90 -0.61
C ILE A 358 -15.27 19.84 -1.94
N ALA A 359 -16.58 19.65 -1.88
CA ALA A 359 -17.43 19.59 -3.06
C ALA A 359 -17.45 20.93 -3.84
N GLU A 360 -17.44 22.04 -3.14
CA GLU A 360 -17.47 23.39 -3.74
C GLU A 360 -16.11 23.80 -4.31
N ARG A 361 -14.99 23.54 -3.57
CA ARG A 361 -13.71 24.21 -3.86
C ARG A 361 -12.61 23.28 -4.34
N TYR A 362 -12.65 21.98 -4.01
CA TYR A 362 -11.50 21.08 -4.18
C TYR A 362 -11.81 19.83 -5.01
N GLN A 363 -12.83 19.89 -5.84
CA GLN A 363 -13.10 18.83 -6.82
C GLN A 363 -12.15 18.95 -8.00
N VAL A 364 -11.31 17.92 -8.19
CA VAL A 364 -10.45 17.85 -9.37
C VAL A 364 -11.29 17.50 -10.60
N PRO A 365 -11.30 18.35 -11.65
CA PRO A 365 -12.05 18.08 -12.88
C PRO A 365 -11.64 16.75 -13.53
N GLU A 366 -12.59 16.05 -14.13
CA GLU A 366 -12.32 14.75 -14.76
C GLU A 366 -11.31 14.84 -15.90
N GLU A 367 -11.35 15.93 -16.67
CA GLU A 367 -10.38 16.21 -17.73
C GLU A 367 -8.93 16.29 -17.21
N VAL A 368 -8.74 16.91 -16.03
CA VAL A 368 -7.43 16.99 -15.38
C VAL A 368 -6.98 15.59 -14.93
N ARG A 369 -7.90 14.76 -14.38
CA ARG A 369 -7.60 13.38 -14.00
C ARG A 369 -7.18 12.54 -15.20
N LYS A 370 -7.91 12.63 -16.31
CA LYS A 370 -7.59 11.93 -17.57
C LYS A 370 -6.24 12.39 -18.11
N ARG A 371 -6.04 13.70 -18.26
CA ARG A 371 -4.80 14.30 -18.74
C ARG A 371 -3.57 13.90 -17.94
N ASN A 372 -3.70 13.90 -16.60
CA ASN A 372 -2.59 13.59 -15.68
C ASN A 372 -2.44 12.08 -15.41
N SER A 373 -3.25 11.21 -15.99
CA SER A 373 -3.13 9.76 -15.92
C SER A 373 -1.85 9.26 -16.63
N LYS A 374 -1.41 8.03 -16.35
CA LYS A 374 -0.28 7.43 -17.08
C LYS A 374 -0.55 7.43 -18.59
N LYS A 375 -1.75 6.98 -19.00
CA LYS A 375 -2.16 6.90 -20.39
C LYS A 375 -2.16 8.30 -21.05
N GLY A 376 -2.80 9.30 -20.45
CA GLY A 376 -2.84 10.65 -20.96
C GLY A 376 -1.46 11.31 -21.07
N ARG A 377 -0.50 10.96 -20.21
CA ARG A 377 0.89 11.44 -20.31
C ARG A 377 1.67 10.78 -21.42
N HIS A 378 1.47 9.51 -21.70
CA HIS A 378 2.07 8.85 -22.86
C HIS A 378 1.53 9.46 -24.14
N GLU A 379 0.22 9.63 -24.26
CA GLU A 379 -0.40 10.29 -25.42
C GLU A 379 0.14 11.71 -25.65
N GLN A 380 0.34 12.51 -24.58
CA GLN A 380 0.94 13.85 -24.69
C GLN A 380 2.42 13.80 -25.10
N ALA A 381 3.18 12.82 -24.59
CA ALA A 381 4.59 12.66 -24.96
C ALA A 381 4.73 12.27 -26.44
N ASP A 382 3.88 11.37 -26.92
CA ASP A 382 3.86 10.93 -28.31
C ASP A 382 3.48 12.09 -29.24
N GLN A 383 2.43 12.86 -28.92
CA GLN A 383 2.04 14.06 -29.67
C GLN A 383 3.15 15.12 -29.70
N GLN A 384 3.91 15.29 -28.60
CA GLN A 384 5.04 16.20 -28.58
C GLN A 384 6.20 15.70 -29.44
N LEU A 385 6.44 14.41 -29.48
CA LEU A 385 7.45 13.79 -30.36
C LEU A 385 7.08 13.97 -31.83
N GLU A 386 5.84 13.73 -32.20
CA GLU A 386 5.32 13.93 -33.56
C GLU A 386 5.47 15.40 -34.00
N ARG A 387 5.04 16.37 -33.18
CA ARG A 387 5.20 17.80 -33.46
C ARG A 387 6.67 18.23 -33.65
N ARG A 388 7.58 17.62 -32.84
CA ARG A 388 9.02 17.89 -32.97
C ARG A 388 9.62 17.31 -34.24
N GLN A 389 9.11 16.14 -34.69
CA GLN A 389 9.52 15.54 -35.96
C GLN A 389 9.01 16.33 -37.17
N GLU A 390 7.76 16.77 -37.13
CA GLU A 390 7.18 17.67 -38.16
C GLU A 390 7.95 18.95 -38.28
N GLN A 391 8.30 19.62 -37.16
CA GLN A 391 9.11 20.84 -37.15
C GLN A 391 10.53 20.64 -37.63
N LYS A 392 11.12 19.46 -37.47
CA LYS A 392 12.45 19.13 -38.03
C LYS A 392 12.40 18.80 -39.53
N GLY A 393 11.30 18.19 -39.98
CA GLY A 393 11.09 17.87 -41.40
C GLY A 393 10.79 19.10 -42.26
N SER A 394 10.27 20.20 -41.66
CA SER A 394 9.92 21.45 -42.35
C SER A 394 11.08 22.45 -42.46
N ARG A 395 12.28 22.18 -41.92
CA ARG A 395 13.44 23.05 -42.13
C ARG A 395 14.07 22.76 -43.47
N PRO A 396 14.11 23.72 -44.42
CA PRO A 396 14.79 23.55 -45.71
C PRO A 396 16.27 23.26 -45.47
N ARG A 397 16.78 22.24 -46.14
CA ARG A 397 18.22 21.96 -46.18
C ARG A 397 18.92 23.18 -46.78
N ARG A 398 19.70 23.87 -45.98
CA ARG A 398 20.67 24.87 -46.48
C ARG A 398 21.92 24.17 -46.96
#